data_4978eebe551c687849f09a99eddba8ae
#
_entry.id   4978eebe551c687849f09a99eddba8ae
#
_cell.length_a   1.000
_cell.length_b   1.000
_cell.length_c   1.000
_cell.angle_alpha   90.00
_cell.angle_beta   90.00
_cell.angle_gamma   90.00
#
_symmetry.space_group_name_H-M   'P 1'
#
loop_
_entity.id
_entity.type
_entity.pdbx_description
1 polymer ?
#
loop_
_entity_poly.entity_id
_entity_poly.type
_entity_poly.pdbx_seq_one_letter_code
_entity_poly.pdbx_strand_id
1 'polypeptide(L)'
;LMNTKTVSRAGTLPDSSMLVNIPALITAYYSLHPDPAVVSHRVAFGTSGHRGSSFEHSFNEAHILAVCQAVSEYRAAQGITGPLFLGFDTHALSTPAFVSGLEVLAANGVELRIAARDEYTPTPVISHAILVYNRARSSALADGIVITPSHNPPDSGGIKYNPPHGGPADTDVTG
;
A
#
# COMPACT_ATOMS: atom_id res chain seq x y z
N LEU A 1 -44.82 2.68 11.25
CA LEU A 1 -43.45 2.91 10.83
C LEU A 1 -42.72 3.63 11.96
N MET A 2 -42.04 2.88 12.83
CA MET A 2 -41.18 3.44 13.90
C MET A 2 -39.94 4.06 13.24
N ASN A 3 -39.84 5.38 13.36
CA ASN A 3 -38.68 6.15 12.92
C ASN A 3 -37.57 5.97 13.97
N THR A 4 -36.71 4.95 13.81
CA THR A 4 -35.53 4.77 14.65
C THR A 4 -34.55 5.88 14.29
N LYS A 5 -34.56 6.98 15.04
CA LYS A 5 -33.48 7.97 15.03
C LYS A 5 -32.20 7.24 15.36
N THR A 6 -31.35 7.06 14.37
CA THR A 6 -29.96 6.62 14.58
C THR A 6 -29.28 7.63 15.47
N VAL A 7 -29.06 7.27 16.73
CA VAL A 7 -28.32 8.14 17.66
C VAL A 7 -26.88 8.22 17.13
N SER A 8 -26.45 9.43 16.78
CA SER A 8 -25.05 9.65 16.37
C SER A 8 -24.12 9.27 17.52
N ARG A 9 -23.18 8.36 17.26
CA ARG A 9 -22.14 7.97 18.23
C ARG A 9 -20.88 8.85 18.11
N ALA A 10 -20.92 9.87 17.27
CA ALA A 10 -19.80 10.80 17.11
C ALA A 10 -19.45 11.46 18.45
N GLY A 11 -18.17 11.46 18.79
CA GLY A 11 -17.67 12.04 20.05
C GLY A 11 -17.83 11.16 21.29
N THR A 12 -18.32 9.92 21.17
CA THR A 12 -18.36 8.95 22.28
C THR A 12 -17.23 7.93 22.17
N LEU A 13 -16.81 7.32 23.28
CA LEU A 13 -15.89 6.22 23.27
C LEU A 13 -16.53 5.01 22.55
N PRO A 14 -15.77 4.30 21.69
CA PRO A 14 -16.28 3.12 21.01
C PRO A 14 -16.49 1.96 22.01
N ASP A 15 -17.56 1.20 21.79
CA ASP A 15 -17.71 -0.10 22.48
C ASP A 15 -16.60 -1.07 22.03
N SER A 16 -16.21 -1.99 22.90
CA SER A 16 -15.17 -3.00 22.58
C SER A 16 -15.49 -3.83 21.31
N SER A 17 -16.79 -4.05 21.05
CA SER A 17 -17.27 -4.75 19.85
C SER A 17 -17.07 -3.96 18.54
N MET A 18 -16.77 -2.67 18.63
CA MET A 18 -16.47 -1.81 17.47
C MET A 18 -14.96 -1.74 17.18
N LEU A 19 -14.13 -2.26 18.08
CA LEU A 19 -12.68 -2.25 17.90
C LEU A 19 -12.24 -3.43 17.05
N VAL A 20 -11.31 -3.16 16.14
CA VAL A 20 -10.71 -4.20 15.29
C VAL A 20 -9.77 -5.07 16.14
N ASN A 21 -9.89 -6.38 16.00
CA ASN A 21 -8.93 -7.32 16.58
C ASN A 21 -7.65 -7.32 15.74
N ILE A 22 -6.69 -6.48 16.10
CA ILE A 22 -5.44 -6.29 15.37
C ILE A 22 -4.62 -7.59 15.24
N PRO A 23 -4.42 -8.41 16.30
CA PRO A 23 -3.73 -9.69 16.15
C PRO A 23 -4.40 -10.63 15.14
N ALA A 24 -5.74 -10.72 15.15
CA ALA A 24 -6.47 -11.52 14.17
C ALA A 24 -6.33 -10.97 12.74
N LEU A 25 -6.36 -9.64 12.58
CA LEU A 25 -6.18 -8.97 11.29
C LEU A 25 -4.81 -9.26 10.68
N ILE A 26 -3.74 -9.16 11.49
CA ILE A 26 -2.37 -9.47 11.05
C ILE A 26 -2.21 -10.97 10.76
N THR A 27 -2.81 -11.84 11.58
CA THR A 27 -2.82 -13.28 11.29
C THR A 27 -3.50 -13.57 9.97
N ALA A 28 -4.66 -12.97 9.70
CA ALA A 28 -5.39 -13.11 8.45
C ALA A 28 -4.56 -12.65 7.23
N TYR A 29 -3.72 -11.62 7.38
CA TYR A 29 -2.84 -11.14 6.32
C TYR A 29 -1.94 -12.25 5.78
N TYR A 30 -1.38 -13.09 6.66
CA TYR A 30 -0.48 -14.18 6.28
C TYR A 30 -1.19 -15.51 6.01
N SER A 31 -2.32 -15.78 6.68
CA SER A 31 -2.95 -17.10 6.67
C SER A 31 -4.12 -17.24 5.69
N LEU A 32 -4.77 -16.14 5.34
CA LEU A 32 -5.86 -16.15 4.36
C LEU A 32 -5.31 -15.85 2.96
N HIS A 33 -5.67 -16.70 2.00
CA HIS A 33 -5.20 -16.58 0.63
C HIS A 33 -6.33 -16.11 -0.30
N PRO A 34 -6.07 -15.12 -1.17
CA PRO A 34 -7.04 -14.71 -2.18
C PRO A 34 -7.24 -15.80 -3.21
N ASP A 35 -8.50 -15.98 -3.64
CA ASP A 35 -8.85 -16.84 -4.78
C ASP A 35 -8.97 -15.96 -6.04
N PRO A 36 -8.10 -16.13 -7.05
CA PRO A 36 -8.16 -15.35 -8.28
C PRO A 36 -9.45 -15.53 -9.10
N ALA A 37 -10.22 -16.61 -8.85
CA ALA A 37 -11.53 -16.81 -9.48
C ALA A 37 -12.58 -15.84 -8.93
N VAL A 38 -12.41 -15.37 -7.68
CA VAL A 38 -13.31 -14.41 -7.04
C VAL A 38 -12.87 -12.97 -7.35
N VAL A 39 -13.71 -12.21 -8.03
CA VAL A 39 -13.37 -10.87 -8.51
C VAL A 39 -12.97 -9.93 -7.37
N SER A 40 -13.66 -9.98 -6.22
CA SER A 40 -13.36 -9.14 -5.04
C SER A 40 -12.03 -9.47 -4.36
N HIS A 41 -11.44 -10.64 -4.67
CA HIS A 41 -10.12 -11.03 -4.15
C HIS A 41 -8.96 -10.60 -5.06
N ARG A 42 -9.23 -10.02 -6.20
CA ARG A 42 -8.18 -9.62 -7.16
C ARG A 42 -7.56 -8.29 -6.78
N VAL A 43 -6.31 -8.11 -7.20
CA VAL A 43 -5.73 -6.76 -7.22
C VAL A 43 -6.58 -5.87 -8.12
N ALA A 44 -7.01 -4.73 -7.60
CA ALA A 44 -7.73 -3.72 -8.35
C ALA A 44 -7.18 -2.34 -7.99
N PHE A 45 -6.48 -1.72 -8.93
CA PHE A 45 -6.04 -0.35 -8.77
C PHE A 45 -7.20 0.59 -9.05
N GLY A 46 -7.61 1.34 -8.01
CA GLY A 46 -8.55 2.45 -8.15
C GLY A 46 -7.83 3.75 -8.50
N THR A 47 -8.43 4.90 -8.18
CA THR A 47 -7.88 6.24 -8.46
C THR A 47 -6.45 6.44 -7.89
N SER A 48 -6.09 5.75 -6.81
CA SER A 48 -4.75 5.84 -6.24
C SER A 48 -4.38 4.58 -5.46
N GLY A 49 -4.06 3.50 -6.17
CA GLY A 49 -3.58 2.26 -5.59
C GLY A 49 -4.67 1.21 -5.32
N HIS A 50 -4.23 0.04 -4.85
CA HIS A 50 -5.07 -1.06 -4.42
C HIS A 50 -5.34 -0.96 -2.92
N ARG A 51 -6.58 -1.23 -2.49
CA ARG A 51 -7.01 -1.21 -1.09
C ARG A 51 -7.93 -2.38 -0.80
N GLY A 52 -7.91 -2.84 0.45
CA GLY A 52 -8.78 -3.93 0.90
C GLY A 52 -8.56 -4.26 2.36
N SER A 53 -9.14 -5.38 2.82
CA SER A 53 -8.95 -5.93 4.16
C SER A 53 -8.47 -7.37 4.08
N SER A 54 -7.60 -7.78 5.00
CA SER A 54 -7.15 -9.17 5.07
C SER A 54 -8.27 -10.13 5.48
N PHE A 55 -9.26 -9.68 6.24
CA PHE A 55 -10.43 -10.47 6.57
C PHE A 55 -11.30 -10.79 5.35
N GLU A 56 -11.25 -9.96 4.32
CA GLU A 56 -12.06 -10.11 3.09
C GLU A 56 -11.24 -10.68 1.92
N HIS A 57 -10.06 -11.24 2.18
CA HIS A 57 -9.15 -11.77 1.15
C HIS A 57 -8.81 -10.76 0.05
N SER A 58 -8.89 -9.46 0.36
CA SER A 58 -8.66 -8.39 -0.60
C SER A 58 -7.41 -7.54 -0.31
N PHE A 59 -6.72 -7.80 0.82
CA PHE A 59 -5.41 -7.23 1.13
C PHE A 59 -4.61 -8.19 2.03
N ASN A 60 -4.01 -9.19 1.42
CA ASN A 60 -3.21 -10.23 2.06
C ASN A 60 -1.78 -10.21 1.51
N GLU A 61 -0.88 -10.96 2.10
CA GLU A 61 0.53 -11.03 1.68
C GLU A 61 0.66 -11.30 0.17
N ALA A 62 -0.13 -12.25 -0.38
CA ALA A 62 -0.10 -12.59 -1.80
C ALA A 62 -0.34 -11.38 -2.72
N HIS A 63 -1.17 -10.41 -2.31
CA HIS A 63 -1.38 -9.18 -3.08
C HIS A 63 -0.12 -8.32 -3.10
N ILE A 64 0.56 -8.18 -1.96
CA ILE A 64 1.78 -7.37 -1.85
C ILE A 64 2.91 -8.00 -2.65
N LEU A 65 3.08 -9.33 -2.55
CA LEU A 65 4.07 -10.06 -3.34
C LEU A 65 3.84 -9.84 -4.84
N ALA A 66 2.58 -9.99 -5.31
CA ALA A 66 2.22 -9.81 -6.71
C ALA A 66 2.42 -8.37 -7.20
N VAL A 67 1.98 -7.37 -6.43
CA VAL A 67 2.10 -5.95 -6.80
C VAL A 67 3.57 -5.53 -6.83
N CYS A 68 4.36 -5.90 -5.83
CA CYS A 68 5.79 -5.53 -5.79
C CYS A 68 6.60 -6.24 -6.89
N GLN A 69 6.23 -7.48 -7.24
CA GLN A 69 6.82 -8.18 -8.38
C GLN A 69 6.46 -7.47 -9.69
N ALA A 70 5.19 -7.13 -9.90
CA ALA A 70 4.75 -6.40 -11.10
C ALA A 70 5.43 -5.02 -11.22
N VAL A 71 5.60 -4.29 -10.11
CA VAL A 71 6.36 -3.03 -10.11
C VAL A 71 7.82 -3.27 -10.50
N SER A 72 8.46 -4.34 -10.01
CA SER A 72 9.85 -4.66 -10.38
C SER A 72 9.99 -4.94 -11.87
N GLU A 73 9.04 -5.69 -12.45
CA GLU A 73 9.00 -5.98 -13.90
C GLU A 73 8.71 -4.72 -14.73
N TYR A 74 7.76 -3.90 -14.30
CA TYR A 74 7.47 -2.60 -14.93
C TYR A 74 8.71 -1.70 -14.94
N ARG A 75 9.41 -1.57 -13.80
CA ARG A 75 10.66 -0.80 -13.70
C ARG A 75 11.71 -1.27 -14.71
N ALA A 76 11.90 -2.59 -14.80
CA ALA A 76 12.83 -3.18 -15.75
C ALA A 76 12.44 -2.86 -17.20
N ALA A 77 11.16 -2.99 -17.55
CA ALA A 77 10.63 -2.70 -18.88
C ALA A 77 10.73 -1.20 -19.25
N GLN A 78 10.58 -0.31 -18.28
CA GLN A 78 10.67 1.14 -18.47
C GLN A 78 12.09 1.71 -18.30
N GLY A 79 13.09 0.87 -17.97
CA GLY A 79 14.46 1.33 -17.73
C GLY A 79 14.59 2.24 -16.49
N ILE A 80 13.73 2.06 -15.49
CA ILE A 80 13.79 2.79 -14.22
C ILE A 80 14.84 2.12 -13.35
N THR A 81 16.03 2.71 -13.27
CA THR A 81 17.21 2.11 -12.61
C THR A 81 17.66 2.87 -11.36
N GLY A 82 17.03 3.99 -11.03
CA GLY A 82 17.28 4.71 -9.77
C GLY A 82 16.68 4.00 -8.56
N PRO A 83 16.87 4.56 -7.36
CA PRO A 83 16.31 3.97 -6.14
C PRO A 83 14.79 4.05 -6.10
N LEU A 84 14.16 3.09 -5.41
CA LEU A 84 12.74 3.13 -5.06
C LEU A 84 12.60 3.63 -3.62
N PHE A 85 11.85 4.71 -3.41
CA PHE A 85 11.49 5.19 -2.09
C PHE A 85 10.29 4.40 -1.57
N LEU A 86 10.46 3.68 -0.45
CA LEU A 86 9.42 2.87 0.16
C LEU A 86 9.03 3.47 1.51
N GLY A 87 7.75 3.81 1.66
CA GLY A 87 7.21 4.35 2.90
C GLY A 87 5.90 3.68 3.30
N PHE A 88 5.50 3.85 4.55
CA PHE A 88 4.27 3.28 5.08
C PHE A 88 3.66 4.17 6.17
N ASP A 89 2.35 4.00 6.39
CA ASP A 89 1.57 4.72 7.40
C ASP A 89 1.33 3.90 8.67
N THR A 90 0.47 4.41 9.56
CA THR A 90 0.19 3.83 10.87
C THR A 90 -0.92 2.77 10.88
N HIS A 91 -1.49 2.38 9.76
CA HIS A 91 -2.48 1.30 9.72
C HIS A 91 -1.85 -0.05 10.10
N ALA A 92 -2.63 -0.89 10.75
CA ALA A 92 -2.12 -2.17 11.29
C ALA A 92 -1.55 -3.10 10.21
N LEU A 93 -2.11 -3.10 9.00
CA LEU A 93 -1.63 -3.89 7.87
C LEU A 93 -0.42 -3.26 7.16
N SER A 94 -0.07 -2.01 7.44
CA SER A 94 1.01 -1.33 6.73
C SER A 94 2.38 -1.89 7.10
N THR A 95 2.63 -2.23 8.35
CA THR A 95 3.91 -2.84 8.77
C THR A 95 4.15 -4.21 8.11
N PRO A 96 3.24 -5.20 8.18
CA PRO A 96 3.45 -6.49 7.51
C PRO A 96 3.58 -6.34 5.99
N ALA A 97 2.78 -5.46 5.36
CA ALA A 97 2.88 -5.20 3.92
C ALA A 97 4.21 -4.52 3.53
N PHE A 98 4.74 -3.63 4.37
CA PHE A 98 6.06 -3.03 4.17
C PHE A 98 7.16 -4.08 4.18
N VAL A 99 7.13 -5.02 5.14
CA VAL A 99 8.13 -6.10 5.24
C VAL A 99 8.06 -7.00 4.02
N SER A 100 6.88 -7.51 3.65
CA SER A 100 6.69 -8.36 2.47
C SER A 100 7.13 -7.64 1.17
N GLY A 101 6.79 -6.36 1.03
CA GLY A 101 7.20 -5.55 -0.12
C GLY A 101 8.71 -5.33 -0.20
N LEU A 102 9.35 -5.05 0.94
CA LEU A 102 10.79 -4.87 1.04
C LEU A 102 11.55 -6.14 0.59
N GLU A 103 11.08 -7.31 1.03
CA GLU A 103 11.69 -8.60 0.68
C GLU A 103 11.63 -8.86 -0.83
N VAL A 104 10.47 -8.67 -1.48
CA VAL A 104 10.31 -8.89 -2.92
C VAL A 104 11.17 -7.91 -3.73
N LEU A 105 11.10 -6.62 -3.39
CA LEU A 105 11.84 -5.58 -4.11
C LEU A 105 13.36 -5.80 -3.98
N ALA A 106 13.83 -6.13 -2.78
CA ALA A 106 15.24 -6.45 -2.55
C ALA A 106 15.69 -7.71 -3.30
N ALA A 107 14.86 -8.75 -3.33
CA ALA A 107 15.12 -9.98 -4.08
C ALA A 107 15.21 -9.74 -5.60
N ASN A 108 14.51 -8.73 -6.13
CA ASN A 108 14.62 -8.27 -7.51
C ASN A 108 15.79 -7.31 -7.76
N GLY A 109 16.65 -7.07 -6.77
CA GLY A 109 17.83 -6.20 -6.90
C GLY A 109 17.50 -4.70 -6.94
N VAL A 110 16.32 -4.28 -6.50
CA VAL A 110 15.93 -2.88 -6.45
C VAL A 110 16.66 -2.18 -5.30
N GLU A 111 17.35 -1.07 -5.58
CA GLU A 111 17.90 -0.21 -4.53
C GLU A 111 16.74 0.45 -3.77
N LEU A 112 16.60 0.15 -2.48
CA LEU A 112 15.53 0.69 -1.64
C LEU A 112 16.02 1.84 -0.77
N ARG A 113 15.20 2.88 -0.65
CA ARG A 113 15.37 3.97 0.30
C ARG A 113 14.16 4.04 1.22
N ILE A 114 14.41 3.77 2.49
CA ILE A 114 13.41 3.78 3.56
C ILE A 114 13.75 4.85 4.59
N ALA A 115 12.77 5.23 5.40
CA ALA A 115 13.02 6.14 6.52
C ALA A 115 13.96 5.48 7.55
N ALA A 116 14.81 6.30 8.17
CA ALA A 116 15.66 5.83 9.26
C ALA A 116 14.80 5.36 10.44
N ARG A 117 15.21 4.29 11.11
CA ARG A 117 14.53 3.74 12.30
C ARG A 117 13.09 3.28 12.04
N ASP A 118 12.76 2.88 10.82
CA ASP A 118 11.42 2.41 10.43
C ASP A 118 10.30 3.41 10.77
N GLU A 119 10.59 4.71 10.61
CA GLU A 119 9.61 5.77 10.86
C GLU A 119 8.52 5.79 9.78
N TYR A 120 7.29 6.07 10.21
CA TYR A 120 6.16 6.27 9.31
C TYR A 120 6.42 7.42 8.34
N THR A 121 6.07 7.22 7.08
CA THR A 121 6.36 8.17 6.03
C THR A 121 5.09 8.57 5.27
N PRO A 122 4.59 9.80 5.44
CA PRO A 122 3.40 10.26 4.72
C PRO A 122 3.60 10.27 3.21
N THR A 123 2.53 9.99 2.46
CA THR A 123 2.54 9.99 0.99
C THR A 123 3.24 11.21 0.37
N PRO A 124 2.99 12.47 0.78
CA PRO A 124 3.65 13.62 0.17
C PRO A 124 5.16 13.66 0.40
N VAL A 125 5.68 13.02 1.45
CA VAL A 125 7.13 12.93 1.68
C VAL A 125 7.78 12.04 0.64
N ILE A 126 7.18 10.88 0.32
CA ILE A 126 7.66 10.00 -0.74
C ILE A 126 7.59 10.70 -2.11
N SER A 127 6.45 11.32 -2.45
CA SER A 127 6.31 12.09 -3.69
C SER A 127 7.38 13.19 -3.80
N HIS A 128 7.62 13.93 -2.73
CA HIS A 128 8.64 14.98 -2.70
C HIS A 128 10.06 14.42 -2.84
N ALA A 129 10.36 13.31 -2.16
CA ALA A 129 11.66 12.65 -2.27
C ALA A 129 11.98 12.21 -3.72
N ILE A 130 10.99 11.64 -4.41
CA ILE A 130 11.10 11.28 -5.84
C ILE A 130 11.43 12.53 -6.67
N LEU A 131 10.65 13.61 -6.52
CA LEU A 131 10.84 14.84 -7.28
C LEU A 131 12.20 15.50 -7.02
N VAL A 132 12.64 15.53 -5.76
CA VAL A 132 13.95 16.09 -5.38
C VAL A 132 15.07 15.24 -5.95
N TYR A 133 14.98 13.92 -5.87
CA TYR A 133 15.98 13.02 -6.43
C TYR A 133 16.07 13.16 -7.94
N ASN A 134 14.94 13.24 -8.63
CA ASN A 134 14.87 13.29 -10.09
C ASN A 134 15.18 14.68 -10.66
N ARG A 135 15.29 15.72 -9.82
CA ARG A 135 15.60 17.08 -10.29
C ARG A 135 16.89 17.11 -11.09
N ALA A 136 16.83 17.63 -12.30
CA ALA A 136 17.95 17.72 -13.26
C ALA A 136 18.57 16.35 -13.66
N ARG A 137 17.86 15.24 -13.49
CA ARG A 137 18.25 13.91 -13.96
C ARG A 137 17.47 13.53 -15.21
N SER A 138 18.15 12.93 -16.19
CA SER A 138 17.53 12.36 -17.39
C SER A 138 17.61 10.83 -17.42
N SER A 139 18.32 10.22 -16.48
CA SER A 139 18.49 8.77 -16.36
C SER A 139 18.62 8.36 -14.89
N ALA A 140 18.53 7.07 -14.61
CA ALA A 140 18.54 6.51 -13.27
C ALA A 140 17.50 7.22 -12.36
N LEU A 141 16.30 7.41 -12.89
CA LEU A 141 15.22 8.08 -12.19
C LEU A 141 14.71 7.20 -11.04
N ALA A 142 14.39 7.85 -9.92
CA ALA A 142 13.75 7.25 -8.78
C ALA A 142 12.22 7.22 -8.96
N ASP A 143 11.60 6.30 -8.29
CA ASP A 143 10.15 6.15 -8.12
C ASP A 143 9.83 5.76 -6.67
N GLY A 144 8.61 5.35 -6.35
CA GLY A 144 8.29 4.98 -4.98
C GLY A 144 7.03 4.19 -4.80
N ILE A 145 6.95 3.52 -3.66
CA ILE A 145 5.76 2.85 -3.15
C ILE A 145 5.39 3.43 -1.80
N VAL A 146 4.10 3.65 -1.59
CA VAL A 146 3.56 4.04 -0.28
C VAL A 146 2.52 3.00 0.15
N ILE A 147 2.79 2.35 1.28
CA ILE A 147 1.86 1.41 1.90
C ILE A 147 0.91 2.21 2.78
N THR A 148 -0.30 2.44 2.29
CA THR A 148 -1.33 3.24 2.96
C THR A 148 -2.70 3.05 2.32
N PRO A 149 -3.77 2.81 3.08
CA PRO A 149 -5.15 2.91 2.62
C PRO A 149 -5.68 4.34 2.73
N SER A 150 -4.86 5.34 3.06
CA SER A 150 -5.21 6.76 3.24
C SER A 150 -6.02 6.99 4.55
N HIS A 151 -7.34 7.25 4.45
CA HIS A 151 -8.26 7.49 5.58
C HIS A 151 -9.31 6.37 5.73
N ASN A 152 -9.04 5.21 5.17
CA ASN A 152 -9.94 4.05 5.29
C ASN A 152 -10.03 3.55 6.74
N PRO A 153 -11.02 2.70 7.07
CA PRO A 153 -11.15 2.08 8.38
C PRO A 153 -9.88 1.34 8.86
N PRO A 154 -9.75 1.09 10.17
CA PRO A 154 -8.52 0.54 10.77
C PRO A 154 -8.18 -0.90 10.33
N ASP A 155 -9.13 -1.64 9.77
CA ASP A 155 -8.94 -2.98 9.20
C ASP A 155 -8.49 -2.97 7.74
N SER A 156 -8.36 -1.79 7.16
CA SER A 156 -7.92 -1.63 5.78
C SER A 156 -6.40 -1.60 5.65
N GLY A 157 -5.93 -2.13 4.53
CA GLY A 157 -4.59 -1.91 4.01
C GLY A 157 -4.64 -1.29 2.62
N GLY A 158 -3.52 -0.76 2.16
CA GLY A 158 -3.40 -0.19 0.82
C GLY A 158 -1.97 -0.09 0.35
N ILE A 159 -1.79 -0.14 -0.97
CA ILE A 159 -0.49 0.03 -1.63
C ILE A 159 -0.65 0.94 -2.83
N LYS A 160 0.24 1.90 -2.97
CA LYS A 160 0.28 2.88 -4.06
C LYS A 160 1.64 2.88 -4.70
N TYR A 161 1.67 2.96 -6.02
CA TYR A 161 2.89 3.17 -6.77
C TYR A 161 2.93 4.61 -7.32
N ASN A 162 4.07 5.26 -7.16
CA ASN A 162 4.37 6.60 -7.67
C ASN A 162 5.53 6.51 -8.66
N PRO A 163 5.26 6.58 -9.98
CA PRO A 163 6.28 6.65 -11.02
C PRO A 163 7.24 7.85 -10.88
N PRO A 164 8.27 7.98 -11.73
CA PRO A 164 9.27 9.04 -11.64
C PRO A 164 8.77 10.48 -11.62
N HIS A 165 7.55 10.74 -12.08
CA HIS A 165 6.91 12.06 -11.96
C HIS A 165 6.41 12.39 -10.55
N GLY A 166 6.50 11.45 -9.58
CA GLY A 166 6.19 11.65 -8.16
C GLY A 166 4.71 11.65 -7.79
N GLY A 167 3.80 11.69 -8.76
CA GLY A 167 2.36 11.54 -8.56
C GLY A 167 1.93 10.07 -8.52
N PRO A 168 0.65 9.77 -8.26
CA PRO A 168 0.13 8.40 -8.34
C PRO A 168 0.24 7.85 -9.76
N ALA A 169 0.43 6.53 -9.88
CA ALA A 169 0.39 5.84 -11.16
C ALA A 169 -1.00 6.00 -11.80
N ASP A 170 -1.01 6.27 -13.09
CA ASP A 170 -2.22 6.40 -13.89
C ASP A 170 -2.60 5.06 -14.54
N THR A 171 -3.72 5.00 -15.26
CA THR A 171 -4.27 3.78 -15.86
C THR A 171 -3.36 3.17 -16.94
N ASP A 172 -2.47 3.94 -17.53
CA ASP A 172 -1.43 3.44 -18.45
C ASP A 172 -0.37 2.56 -17.76
N VAL A 173 -0.23 2.70 -16.45
CA VAL A 173 0.69 1.91 -15.62
C VAL A 173 -0.03 0.75 -14.92
N THR A 174 -1.31 0.94 -14.57
CA THR A 174 -2.07 0.03 -13.68
C THR A 174 -3.20 -0.73 -14.40
N GLY A 175 -3.41 -0.49 -15.69
CA GLY A 175 -4.45 -1.09 -16.53
C GLY A 175 -4.12 -2.48 -17.06
#